data_5c6694481ac88799fb610bd4cb458e5a
#
_entry.id   5c6694481ac88799fb610bd4cb458e5a
#
_cell.length_a   1.000
_cell.length_b   1.000
_cell.length_c   1.000
_cell.angle_alpha   90.00
_cell.angle_beta   90.00
_cell.angle_gamma   90.00
#
_symmetry.space_group_name_H-M   'P 1'
#
loop_
_entity.id
_entity.type
_entity.pdbx_description
1 polymer ?
#
loop_
_entity_poly.entity_id
_entity_poly.type
_entity_poly.pdbx_seq_one_letter_code
_entity_poly.pdbx_strand_id
1 'polypeptide(L)'
;MEDLEQLKYPVGKLIIPEIISDQLIEECKTIIKIFPKNVRNEVEELSKDELSYKYRPEGWNIQQVVNHCIDSHMNSITRFKLALTEENPTIRPYEEQLWAELPDTIQYSIEKSLLLLETIHDRWIFLLQNMNDEDFNKTFIHPAGNEQISLKENICIYAWHCEHHLQHIINAKKFQF
;
A
#
# COMPACT_ATOMS: atom_id res chain seq x y z
N MET A 1 19.35 -20.89 3.13
CA MET A 1 17.95 -20.71 2.76
C MET A 1 17.41 -19.57 3.60
N GLU A 2 16.92 -18.52 2.98
CA GLU A 2 16.26 -17.44 3.72
C GLU A 2 14.99 -17.97 4.38
N ASP A 3 14.68 -17.47 5.57
CA ASP A 3 13.45 -17.83 6.28
C ASP A 3 12.25 -17.33 5.50
N LEU A 4 11.32 -18.22 5.14
CA LEU A 4 10.12 -17.89 4.39
C LEU A 4 9.25 -16.83 5.12
N GLU A 5 9.25 -16.87 6.44
CA GLU A 5 8.53 -15.87 7.26
C GLU A 5 9.18 -14.47 7.13
N GLN A 6 10.51 -14.40 7.07
CA GLN A 6 11.21 -13.14 6.83
C GLN A 6 10.98 -12.61 5.41
N LEU A 7 10.85 -13.48 4.42
CA LEU A 7 10.48 -13.05 3.05
C LEU A 7 9.03 -12.56 2.95
N LYS A 8 8.12 -13.13 3.77
CA LYS A 8 6.72 -12.67 3.85
C LYS A 8 6.57 -11.32 4.55
N TYR A 9 7.36 -11.08 5.59
CA TYR A 9 7.31 -9.87 6.42
C TYR A 9 8.68 -9.22 6.51
N PRO A 10 9.20 -8.69 5.38
CA PRO A 10 10.59 -8.24 5.31
C PRO A 10 10.88 -7.01 6.19
N VAL A 11 9.87 -6.25 6.57
CA VAL A 11 9.95 -5.10 7.50
C VAL A 11 9.32 -5.42 8.86
N GLY A 12 9.05 -6.71 9.16
CA GLY A 12 8.30 -7.13 10.34
C GLY A 12 6.79 -7.03 10.15
N LYS A 13 6.04 -7.57 11.11
CA LYS A 13 4.57 -7.51 11.13
C LYS A 13 4.12 -6.10 11.52
N LEU A 14 2.97 -5.69 11.02
CA LEU A 14 2.35 -4.42 11.41
C LEU A 14 2.11 -4.37 12.93
N ILE A 15 2.58 -3.31 13.54
CA ILE A 15 2.29 -2.97 14.95
C ILE A 15 1.79 -1.53 14.97
N ILE A 16 0.53 -1.34 15.38
CA ILE A 16 -0.04 -0.01 15.57
C ILE A 16 0.12 0.34 17.05
N PRO A 17 0.78 1.47 17.40
CA PRO A 17 0.92 1.88 18.79
C PRO A 17 -0.45 2.31 19.36
N GLU A 18 -0.66 2.13 20.65
CA GLU A 18 -1.89 2.57 21.35
C GLU A 18 -2.11 4.08 21.24
N ILE A 19 -1.02 4.85 21.21
CA ILE A 19 -1.07 6.31 21.04
C ILE A 19 -0.38 6.67 19.74
N ILE A 20 -1.14 7.21 18.80
CA ILE A 20 -0.65 7.73 17.53
C ILE A 20 -0.48 9.24 17.67
N SER A 21 0.78 9.69 17.78
CA SER A 21 1.12 11.10 17.89
C SER A 21 1.04 11.84 16.54
N ASP A 22 0.92 13.16 16.58
CA ASP A 22 0.96 14.00 15.37
C ASP A 22 2.28 13.84 14.61
N GLN A 23 3.39 13.67 15.35
CA GLN A 23 4.69 13.37 14.75
C GLN A 23 4.65 12.07 13.94
N LEU A 24 4.07 11.00 14.47
CA LEU A 24 3.94 9.73 13.75
C LEU A 24 3.05 9.87 12.50
N ILE A 25 1.98 10.68 12.56
CA ILE A 25 1.15 10.98 11.40
C ILE A 25 1.97 11.68 10.30
N GLU A 26 2.82 12.64 10.65
CA GLU A 26 3.70 13.34 9.68
C GLU A 26 4.77 12.40 9.10
N GLU A 27 5.32 11.50 9.91
CA GLU A 27 6.22 10.44 9.43
C GLU A 27 5.51 9.51 8.44
N CYS A 28 4.29 9.07 8.75
CA CYS A 28 3.46 8.27 7.85
C CYS A 28 3.15 9.00 6.53
N LYS A 29 2.77 10.29 6.58
CA LYS A 29 2.58 11.12 5.38
C LYS A 29 3.85 11.17 4.53
N THR A 30 5.01 11.29 5.17
CA THR A 30 6.30 11.33 4.47
C THR A 30 6.59 10.02 3.76
N ILE A 31 6.40 8.86 4.42
CA ILE A 31 6.57 7.53 3.82
C ILE A 31 5.64 7.38 2.61
N ILE A 32 4.35 7.67 2.77
CA ILE A 32 3.36 7.58 1.69
C ILE A 32 3.75 8.49 0.52
N LYS A 33 4.22 9.71 0.80
CA LYS A 33 4.62 10.69 -0.22
C LYS A 33 5.80 10.23 -1.08
N ILE A 34 6.82 9.64 -0.46
CA ILE A 34 8.05 9.25 -1.17
C ILE A 34 7.94 7.88 -1.84
N PHE A 35 6.98 7.05 -1.44
CA PHE A 35 6.82 5.68 -1.90
C PHE A 35 6.79 5.52 -3.42
N PRO A 36 5.98 6.27 -4.20
CA PRO A 36 5.95 6.11 -5.66
C PRO A 36 7.30 6.34 -6.32
N LYS A 37 8.05 7.36 -5.85
CA LYS A 37 9.40 7.64 -6.34
C LYS A 37 10.36 6.48 -6.05
N ASN A 38 10.26 5.90 -4.84
CA ASN A 38 11.10 4.76 -4.48
C ASN A 38 10.77 3.54 -5.33
N VAL A 39 9.47 3.27 -5.57
CA VAL A 39 9.04 2.18 -6.47
C VAL A 39 9.54 2.43 -7.89
N ARG A 40 9.40 3.64 -8.43
CA ARG A 40 9.91 3.99 -9.76
C ARG A 40 11.41 3.70 -9.87
N ASN A 41 12.23 4.18 -8.94
CA ASN A 41 13.67 3.97 -8.94
C ASN A 41 14.06 2.48 -8.97
N GLU A 42 13.23 1.61 -8.37
CA GLU A 42 13.48 0.18 -8.37
C GLU A 42 13.00 -0.53 -9.64
N VAL A 43 12.02 0.04 -10.39
CA VAL A 43 11.25 -0.72 -11.37
C VAL A 43 11.39 -0.18 -12.81
N GLU A 44 11.62 1.13 -13.01
CA GLU A 44 11.50 1.78 -14.32
C GLU A 44 12.42 1.22 -15.40
N GLU A 45 13.61 0.72 -15.03
CA GLU A 45 14.60 0.17 -15.95
C GLU A 45 14.50 -1.35 -16.13
N LEU A 46 13.54 -2.01 -15.44
CA LEU A 46 13.41 -3.46 -15.50
C LEU A 46 12.82 -3.93 -16.83
N SER A 47 13.43 -4.97 -17.39
CA SER A 47 12.87 -5.72 -18.52
C SER A 47 11.62 -6.50 -18.11
N LYS A 48 10.86 -6.98 -19.11
CA LYS A 48 9.68 -7.82 -18.85
C LYS A 48 10.01 -9.10 -18.08
N ASP A 49 11.17 -9.68 -18.32
CA ASP A 49 11.61 -10.90 -17.64
C ASP A 49 11.90 -10.58 -16.17
N GLU A 50 12.58 -9.47 -15.89
CA GLU A 50 12.87 -9.03 -14.53
C GLU A 50 11.61 -8.62 -13.75
N LEU A 51 10.60 -8.06 -14.40
CA LEU A 51 9.29 -7.79 -13.79
C LEU A 51 8.58 -9.08 -13.34
N SER A 52 8.96 -10.25 -13.87
CA SER A 52 8.42 -11.56 -13.48
C SER A 52 9.08 -12.16 -12.23
N TYR A 53 10.19 -11.57 -11.72
CA TYR A 53 10.85 -12.05 -10.51
C TYR A 53 9.92 -11.94 -9.29
N LYS A 54 9.90 -13.01 -8.49
CA LYS A 54 9.09 -13.09 -7.28
C LYS A 54 9.94 -12.82 -6.03
N TYR A 55 9.35 -12.22 -5.02
CA TYR A 55 10.03 -11.95 -3.75
C TYR A 55 10.17 -13.20 -2.85
N ARG A 56 9.42 -14.26 -3.15
CA ARG A 56 9.51 -15.59 -2.53
C ARG A 56 8.88 -16.65 -3.44
N PRO A 57 9.12 -17.94 -3.21
CA PRO A 57 8.36 -19.02 -3.85
C PRO A 57 6.85 -18.83 -3.64
N GLU A 58 6.06 -19.01 -4.69
CA GLU A 58 4.60 -18.84 -4.71
C GLU A 58 4.10 -17.43 -4.32
N GLY A 59 5.02 -16.45 -4.23
CA GLY A 59 4.66 -15.04 -4.04
C GLY A 59 4.30 -14.35 -5.34
N TRP A 60 3.82 -13.14 -5.23
CA TRP A 60 3.61 -12.26 -6.37
C TRP A 60 4.93 -11.82 -7.01
N ASN A 61 4.89 -11.55 -8.29
CA ASN A 61 6.01 -10.93 -9.00
C ASN A 61 5.99 -9.40 -8.85
N ILE A 62 7.07 -8.74 -9.33
CA ILE A 62 7.20 -7.27 -9.22
C ILE A 62 6.01 -6.56 -9.88
N GLN A 63 5.60 -6.99 -11.08
CA GLN A 63 4.45 -6.41 -11.79
C GLN A 63 3.17 -6.47 -10.95
N GLN A 64 2.89 -7.62 -10.33
CA GLN A 64 1.73 -7.82 -9.47
C GLN A 64 1.82 -6.95 -8.20
N VAL A 65 2.99 -6.86 -7.56
CA VAL A 65 3.19 -6.04 -6.36
C VAL A 65 2.93 -4.57 -6.65
N VAL A 66 3.44 -4.02 -7.76
CA VAL A 66 3.21 -2.61 -8.13
C VAL A 66 1.72 -2.33 -8.35
N ASN A 67 1.03 -3.19 -9.11
CA ASN A 67 -0.40 -2.99 -9.38
C ASN A 67 -1.28 -3.25 -8.14
N HIS A 68 -0.92 -4.22 -7.28
CA HIS A 68 -1.56 -4.39 -5.98
C HIS A 68 -1.47 -3.13 -5.12
N CYS A 69 -0.30 -2.45 -5.09
CA CYS A 69 -0.19 -1.19 -4.36
C CYS A 69 -1.14 -0.11 -4.91
N ILE A 70 -1.32 -0.03 -6.23
CA ILE A 70 -2.28 0.89 -6.85
C ILE A 70 -3.70 0.58 -6.36
N ASP A 71 -4.13 -0.66 -6.48
CA ASP A 71 -5.47 -1.11 -6.08
C ASP A 71 -5.74 -0.88 -4.60
N SER A 72 -4.79 -1.28 -3.75
CA SER A 72 -4.89 -1.13 -2.31
C SER A 72 -4.94 0.35 -1.90
N HIS A 73 -4.10 1.20 -2.49
CA HIS A 73 -4.05 2.62 -2.15
C HIS A 73 -5.28 3.38 -2.67
N MET A 74 -5.84 3.03 -3.83
CA MET A 74 -7.14 3.55 -4.28
C MET A 74 -8.27 3.19 -3.31
N ASN A 75 -8.29 1.96 -2.81
CA ASN A 75 -9.23 1.54 -1.78
C ASN A 75 -9.05 2.34 -0.48
N SER A 76 -7.80 2.59 -0.05
CA SER A 76 -7.54 3.42 1.12
C SER A 76 -8.05 4.85 0.95
N ILE A 77 -7.75 5.50 -0.18
CA ILE A 77 -8.26 6.85 -0.49
C ILE A 77 -9.80 6.86 -0.42
N THR A 78 -10.43 5.82 -0.92
CA THR A 78 -11.90 5.69 -0.85
C THR A 78 -12.38 5.59 0.60
N ARG A 79 -11.70 4.79 1.45
CA ARG A 79 -12.00 4.67 2.88
C ARG A 79 -11.85 6.02 3.61
N PHE A 80 -10.78 6.78 3.32
CA PHE A 80 -10.62 8.14 3.84
C PHE A 80 -11.81 9.03 3.47
N LYS A 81 -12.20 9.03 2.20
CA LYS A 81 -13.31 9.87 1.73
C LYS A 81 -14.65 9.47 2.34
N LEU A 82 -14.93 8.18 2.45
CA LEU A 82 -16.13 7.68 3.11
C LEU A 82 -16.19 8.13 4.57
N ALA A 83 -15.13 7.90 5.34
CA ALA A 83 -15.09 8.32 6.75
C ALA A 83 -15.16 9.84 6.94
N LEU A 84 -14.65 10.62 5.98
CA LEU A 84 -14.74 12.09 6.02
C LEU A 84 -16.13 12.63 5.71
N THR A 85 -16.96 11.89 4.98
CA THR A 85 -18.25 12.36 4.46
C THR A 85 -19.47 11.64 5.05
N GLU A 86 -19.27 10.51 5.72
CA GLU A 86 -20.33 9.69 6.30
C GLU A 86 -20.01 9.41 7.78
N GLU A 87 -21.05 9.08 8.55
CA GLU A 87 -20.87 8.71 9.96
C GLU A 87 -20.56 7.21 10.08
N ASN A 88 -19.30 6.90 10.41
CA ASN A 88 -18.79 5.55 10.66
C ASN A 88 -19.21 4.51 9.59
N PRO A 89 -18.90 4.76 8.30
CA PRO A 89 -19.35 3.92 7.19
C PRO A 89 -18.73 2.52 7.27
N THR A 90 -19.48 1.52 6.82
CA THR A 90 -18.92 0.17 6.59
C THR A 90 -18.30 0.12 5.20
N ILE A 91 -17.01 -0.19 5.13
CA ILE A 91 -16.29 -0.28 3.85
C ILE A 91 -16.53 -1.63 3.18
N ARG A 92 -16.32 -1.68 1.87
CA ARG A 92 -16.31 -2.94 1.13
C ARG A 92 -14.88 -3.46 1.00
N PRO A 93 -14.56 -4.65 1.53
CA PRO A 93 -13.28 -5.31 1.25
C PRO A 93 -13.27 -5.86 -0.18
N TYR A 94 -12.10 -6.19 -0.69
CA TYR A 94 -11.92 -6.83 -1.98
C TYR A 94 -10.99 -8.05 -1.85
N GLU A 95 -11.10 -8.97 -2.80
CA GLU A 95 -10.31 -10.20 -2.86
C GLU A 95 -8.97 -9.92 -3.54
N GLU A 96 -7.97 -9.45 -2.77
CA GLU A 96 -6.67 -9.00 -3.28
C GLU A 96 -5.95 -10.08 -4.11
N GLN A 97 -6.05 -11.35 -3.70
CA GLN A 97 -5.44 -12.46 -4.42
C GLN A 97 -6.08 -12.66 -5.80
N LEU A 98 -7.39 -12.47 -5.91
CA LEU A 98 -8.10 -12.59 -7.19
C LEU A 98 -7.84 -11.38 -8.09
N TRP A 99 -7.73 -10.19 -7.50
CA TRP A 99 -7.39 -8.98 -8.27
C TRP A 99 -5.98 -9.06 -8.83
N ALA A 100 -5.03 -9.62 -8.08
CA ALA A 100 -3.67 -9.81 -8.52
C ALA A 100 -3.52 -10.74 -9.75
N GLU A 101 -4.55 -11.51 -10.10
CA GLU A 101 -4.58 -12.41 -11.27
C GLU A 101 -5.34 -11.79 -12.47
N LEU A 102 -5.86 -10.57 -12.34
CA LEU A 102 -6.58 -9.91 -13.45
C LEU A 102 -5.61 -9.40 -14.53
N PRO A 103 -6.07 -9.30 -15.80
CA PRO A 103 -5.22 -8.89 -16.92
C PRO A 103 -4.57 -7.51 -16.76
N ASP A 104 -5.25 -6.57 -16.13
CA ASP A 104 -4.74 -5.22 -15.85
C ASP A 104 -3.64 -5.23 -14.77
N THR A 105 -3.60 -6.23 -13.91
CA THR A 105 -2.49 -6.42 -12.97
C THR A 105 -1.28 -7.09 -13.62
N ILE A 106 -1.50 -8.14 -14.44
CA ILE A 106 -0.40 -8.98 -14.95
C ILE A 106 0.13 -8.55 -16.32
N GLN A 107 -0.61 -7.74 -17.09
CA GLN A 107 -0.26 -7.40 -18.50
C GLN A 107 -0.22 -5.90 -18.80
N TYR A 108 -0.66 -5.04 -17.87
CA TYR A 108 -0.68 -3.60 -18.11
C TYR A 108 0.74 -3.02 -18.21
N SER A 109 0.89 -1.90 -18.91
CA SER A 109 2.19 -1.23 -19.04
C SER A 109 2.71 -0.80 -17.67
N ILE A 110 3.90 -1.27 -17.29
CA ILE A 110 4.52 -0.90 -16.02
C ILE A 110 4.77 0.61 -15.93
N GLU A 111 5.16 1.27 -17.01
CA GLU A 111 5.33 2.72 -17.07
C GLU A 111 4.04 3.46 -16.74
N LYS A 112 2.91 3.00 -17.29
CA LYS A 112 1.60 3.58 -16.98
C LYS A 112 1.15 3.27 -15.54
N SER A 113 1.48 2.09 -15.02
CA SER A 113 1.24 1.74 -13.61
C SER A 113 2.02 2.68 -12.68
N LEU A 114 3.30 2.93 -12.96
CA LEU A 114 4.11 3.86 -12.18
C LEU A 114 3.53 5.28 -12.20
N LEU A 115 3.12 5.78 -13.37
CA LEU A 115 2.48 7.09 -13.48
C LEU A 115 1.16 7.15 -12.71
N LEU A 116 0.35 6.09 -12.77
CA LEU A 116 -0.89 6.00 -11.99
C LEU A 116 -0.61 6.02 -10.49
N LEU A 117 0.36 5.23 -10.01
CA LEU A 117 0.78 5.20 -8.61
C LEU A 117 1.20 6.60 -8.13
N GLU A 118 2.01 7.31 -8.91
CA GLU A 118 2.44 8.68 -8.61
C GLU A 118 1.25 9.63 -8.49
N THR A 119 0.33 9.57 -9.47
CA THR A 119 -0.81 10.49 -9.54
C THR A 119 -1.82 10.26 -8.40
N ILE A 120 -2.10 9.01 -8.04
CA ILE A 120 -2.99 8.72 -6.91
C ILE A 120 -2.38 9.14 -5.57
N HIS A 121 -1.06 8.95 -5.40
CA HIS A 121 -0.37 9.38 -4.19
C HIS A 121 -0.29 10.90 -4.07
N ASP A 122 -0.02 11.62 -5.15
CA ASP A 122 -0.04 13.10 -5.15
C ASP A 122 -1.41 13.61 -4.68
N ARG A 123 -2.50 13.06 -5.25
CA ARG A 123 -3.85 13.39 -4.84
C ARG A 123 -4.15 12.99 -3.38
N TRP A 124 -3.65 11.87 -2.92
CA TRP A 124 -3.85 11.40 -1.55
C TRP A 124 -3.12 12.28 -0.55
N ILE A 125 -1.87 12.60 -0.81
CA ILE A 125 -1.09 13.52 0.05
C ILE A 125 -1.74 14.89 0.12
N PHE A 126 -2.28 15.41 -0.99
CA PHE A 126 -3.03 16.67 -0.97
C PHE A 126 -4.25 16.57 -0.02
N LEU A 127 -4.99 15.47 -0.04
CA LEU A 127 -6.09 15.25 0.92
C LEU A 127 -5.57 15.23 2.36
N LEU A 128 -4.55 14.43 2.66
CA LEU A 128 -3.99 14.24 4.00
C LEU A 128 -3.41 15.55 4.59
N GLN A 129 -2.85 16.43 3.76
CA GLN A 129 -2.32 17.72 4.18
C GLN A 129 -3.42 18.74 4.53
N ASN A 130 -4.64 18.55 4.05
CA ASN A 130 -5.79 19.41 4.31
C ASN A 130 -6.75 18.85 5.37
N MET A 131 -6.38 17.76 6.04
CA MET A 131 -7.11 17.18 7.17
C MET A 131 -6.59 17.77 8.50
N ASN A 132 -7.53 17.99 9.43
CA ASN A 132 -7.24 18.39 10.81
C ASN A 132 -7.31 17.19 11.77
N ASP A 133 -7.03 17.40 13.06
CA ASP A 133 -7.01 16.35 14.08
C ASP A 133 -8.36 15.67 14.26
N GLU A 134 -9.48 16.39 14.12
CA GLU A 134 -10.82 15.83 14.20
C GLU A 134 -11.08 14.90 13.03
N ASP A 135 -10.62 15.25 11.84
CA ASP A 135 -10.73 14.41 10.65
C ASP A 135 -9.96 13.09 10.84
N PHE A 136 -8.76 13.12 11.41
CA PHE A 136 -7.97 11.91 11.67
C PHE A 136 -8.60 11.00 12.74
N ASN A 137 -9.48 11.50 13.59
CA ASN A 137 -10.22 10.72 14.58
C ASN A 137 -11.47 10.04 14.01
N LYS A 138 -11.92 10.42 12.80
CA LYS A 138 -13.04 9.77 12.13
C LYS A 138 -12.71 8.32 11.82
N THR A 139 -13.74 7.49 11.76
CA THR A 139 -13.61 6.03 11.68
C THR A 139 -14.45 5.45 10.56
N PHE A 140 -14.09 4.24 10.17
CA PHE A 140 -14.90 3.35 9.35
C PHE A 140 -14.92 1.94 9.95
N ILE A 141 -15.90 1.13 9.55
CA ILE A 141 -16.00 -0.27 9.97
C ILE A 141 -15.44 -1.17 8.88
N HIS A 142 -14.46 -2.02 9.24
CA HIS A 142 -14.01 -3.10 8.38
C HIS A 142 -14.83 -4.36 8.68
N PRO A 143 -15.59 -4.94 7.72
CA PRO A 143 -16.53 -6.03 7.99
C PRO A 143 -15.87 -7.34 8.39
N ALA A 144 -14.61 -7.60 8.02
CA ALA A 144 -13.85 -8.73 8.52
C ALA A 144 -13.48 -8.50 9.98
N GLY A 145 -14.25 -9.07 10.92
CA GLY A 145 -14.07 -8.87 12.35
C GLY A 145 -14.90 -7.72 12.95
N ASN A 146 -15.63 -6.95 12.14
CA ASN A 146 -16.41 -5.79 12.58
C ASN A 146 -15.54 -4.75 13.32
N GLU A 147 -14.32 -4.57 12.85
CA GLU A 147 -13.34 -3.67 13.46
C GLU A 147 -13.60 -2.22 13.09
N GLN A 148 -13.66 -1.35 14.09
CA GLN A 148 -13.72 0.09 13.91
C GLN A 148 -12.28 0.62 13.82
N ILE A 149 -11.92 1.20 12.67
CA ILE A 149 -10.57 1.69 12.36
C ILE A 149 -10.63 3.21 12.18
N SER A 150 -9.82 3.93 12.92
CA SER A 150 -9.66 5.38 12.74
C SER A 150 -8.79 5.72 11.53
N LEU A 151 -8.93 6.94 11.00
CA LEU A 151 -8.05 7.40 9.93
C LEU A 151 -6.59 7.57 10.40
N LYS A 152 -6.34 7.77 11.71
CA LYS A 152 -5.00 7.70 12.32
C LYS A 152 -4.38 6.31 12.19
N GLU A 153 -5.14 5.27 12.51
CA GLU A 153 -4.68 3.88 12.36
C GLU A 153 -4.51 3.53 10.89
N ASN A 154 -5.44 3.94 10.03
CA ASN A 154 -5.39 3.64 8.61
C ASN A 154 -4.15 4.24 7.92
N ILE A 155 -3.72 5.47 8.29
CA ILE A 155 -2.48 6.05 7.73
C ILE A 155 -1.24 5.26 8.17
N CYS A 156 -1.18 4.76 9.42
CA CYS A 156 -0.10 3.92 9.91
C CYS A 156 -0.07 2.56 9.18
N ILE A 157 -1.23 1.94 8.95
CA ILE A 157 -1.36 0.71 8.16
C ILE A 157 -0.74 0.92 6.78
N TYR A 158 -1.07 2.03 6.12
CA TYR A 158 -0.61 2.27 4.75
C TYR A 158 0.83 2.78 4.64
N ALA A 159 1.36 3.44 5.65
CA ALA A 159 2.79 3.72 5.73
C ALA A 159 3.60 2.40 5.84
N TRP A 160 3.20 1.50 6.74
CA TRP A 160 3.78 0.15 6.83
C TRP A 160 3.62 -0.63 5.52
N HIS A 161 2.45 -0.58 4.87
CA HIS A 161 2.17 -1.25 3.60
C HIS A 161 3.10 -0.77 2.47
N CYS A 162 3.39 0.53 2.41
CA CYS A 162 4.35 1.10 1.47
C CYS A 162 5.75 0.50 1.66
N GLU A 163 6.28 0.50 2.90
CA GLU A 163 7.60 -0.04 3.19
C GLU A 163 7.67 -1.55 2.95
N HIS A 164 6.61 -2.26 3.35
CA HIS A 164 6.48 -3.70 3.18
C HIS A 164 6.57 -4.12 1.71
N HIS A 165 5.81 -3.49 0.83
CA HIS A 165 5.79 -3.83 -0.59
C HIS A 165 7.00 -3.28 -1.35
N LEU A 166 7.57 -2.14 -0.96
CA LEU A 166 8.84 -1.69 -1.50
C LEU A 166 9.95 -2.73 -1.22
N GLN A 167 9.98 -3.26 -0.01
CA GLN A 167 10.97 -4.30 0.34
C GLN A 167 10.70 -5.62 -0.39
N HIS A 168 9.45 -5.96 -0.70
CA HIS A 168 9.14 -7.10 -1.57
C HIS A 168 9.71 -6.92 -2.98
N ILE A 169 9.61 -5.72 -3.57
CA ILE A 169 10.21 -5.41 -4.89
C ILE A 169 11.74 -5.56 -4.82
N ILE A 170 12.38 -4.99 -3.81
CA ILE A 170 13.84 -5.09 -3.61
C ILE A 170 14.27 -6.56 -3.45
N ASN A 171 13.52 -7.33 -2.66
CA ASN A 171 13.79 -8.76 -2.45
C ASN A 171 13.59 -9.58 -3.73
N ALA A 172 12.57 -9.26 -4.55
CA ALA A 172 12.37 -9.94 -5.82
C ALA A 172 13.57 -9.74 -6.77
N LYS A 173 14.11 -8.53 -6.86
CA LYS A 173 15.34 -8.23 -7.63
C LYS A 173 16.57 -8.96 -7.08
N LYS A 174 16.67 -9.09 -5.76
CA LYS A 174 17.82 -9.73 -5.09
C LYS A 174 17.81 -11.24 -5.22
N PHE A 175 16.65 -11.89 -5.05
CA PHE A 175 16.54 -13.34 -4.93
C PHE A 175 16.06 -14.03 -6.22
N GLN A 176 15.30 -13.34 -7.05
CA GLN A 176 14.87 -13.77 -8.39
C GLN A 176 14.18 -15.16 -8.40
N PHE A 177 13.23 -15.37 -7.46
CA PHE A 177 12.44 -16.59 -7.43
C PHE A 177 11.51 -16.74 -8.63
#